data_156b690c4c0b4cb903fddecf1c405f0d
#
_entry.id   156b690c4c0b4cb903fddecf1c405f0d
#
_cell.length_a   1.000
_cell.length_b   1.000
_cell.length_c   1.000
_cell.angle_alpha   90.00
_cell.angle_beta   90.00
_cell.angle_gamma   90.00
#
_symmetry.space_group_name_H-M   'P 1'
#
loop_
_entity.id
_entity.type
_entity.pdbx_description
1 polymer ?
#
loop_
_entity_poly.entity_id
_entity_poly.type
_entity_poly.pdbx_seq_one_letter_code
_entity_poly.pdbx_strand_id
1 'polypeptide(L)'
;MRGVFSDQGRLFSYISPEARVRTDHPLRKIRKLVRDVLGELNRSLSRLYAGEGRPSIPPEQLLSALLLQVFYGIRSERQLMEQLDYNLLYRWFVGLSPDDLVWDPTVFTKNRDRLQSGEVFAKFMTKLLNHPQVKPLLSDEHFSVDGTLIEAWASQKSFRPKDGSGDDDGGANFHGQKRKNDTHASTTDPDCRLYRKAAGREAKLCYMGHATMENRHGLAVAGMVTLATGTAERRASETMLKAKVKKLGRRITVGEDKAYDTADHVTNLRAINVTPHVAQNDSITSTGKRRRSAIDGRTTRHQGYGISQSCRAMTECIFGWGKQHGTMRKTKHRGIAAVAADFLLNLIAYNLIRIPKLVAA
;
A
#
# COMPACT_ATOMS: atom_id res chain seq x y z
N MET A 1 11.51 41.84 25.59
CA MET A 1 10.18 42.36 26.01
C MET A 1 9.17 41.20 25.96
N ARG A 2 8.36 41.03 27.01
CA ARG A 2 7.26 40.09 27.01
C ARG A 2 6.15 40.59 26.08
N GLY A 3 5.66 39.74 25.13
CA GLY A 3 4.52 40.05 24.27
C GLY A 3 3.23 40.21 25.08
N VAL A 4 2.31 41.06 24.61
CA VAL A 4 0.99 41.25 25.22
C VAL A 4 0.08 40.14 24.68
N PHE A 5 -0.58 39.39 25.59
CA PHE A 5 -1.62 38.43 25.25
C PHE A 5 -2.92 39.18 24.95
N SER A 6 -3.53 38.96 23.80
CA SER A 6 -4.86 39.48 23.46
C SER A 6 -5.71 38.32 22.95
N ASP A 7 -6.87 38.11 23.55
CA ASP A 7 -7.84 37.06 23.18
C ASP A 7 -8.91 37.57 22.19
N GLN A 8 -8.76 38.81 21.69
CA GLN A 8 -9.66 39.35 20.70
C GLN A 8 -9.32 38.86 19.31
N GLY A 9 -10.14 37.92 18.79
CA GLY A 9 -10.14 37.52 17.38
C GLY A 9 -10.53 38.71 16.49
N ARG A 10 -9.91 38.79 15.30
CA ARG A 10 -10.34 39.75 14.28
C ARG A 10 -11.64 39.26 13.64
N LEU A 11 -12.60 40.17 13.43
CA LEU A 11 -13.91 39.85 12.85
C LEU A 11 -13.79 39.38 11.39
N PHE A 12 -12.77 39.84 10.67
CA PHE A 12 -12.48 39.49 9.29
C PHE A 12 -11.01 39.13 9.11
N SER A 13 -10.73 38.12 8.28
CA SER A 13 -9.38 37.75 7.88
C SER A 13 -9.32 37.58 6.36
N TYR A 14 -8.35 38.27 5.75
CA TYR A 14 -8.08 38.21 4.28
C TYR A 14 -6.89 37.27 4.00
N ILE A 15 -6.99 36.01 4.43
CA ILE A 15 -5.91 35.04 4.23
C ILE A 15 -6.27 34.07 3.12
N SER A 16 -5.51 34.09 2.03
CA SER A 16 -5.55 33.04 1.03
C SER A 16 -4.77 31.81 1.53
N PRO A 17 -5.35 30.58 1.50
CA PRO A 17 -4.60 29.37 1.79
C PRO A 17 -3.33 29.21 0.93
N GLU A 18 -3.36 29.67 -0.32
CA GLU A 18 -2.19 29.66 -1.21
C GLU A 18 -1.04 30.55 -0.69
N ALA A 19 -1.35 31.73 -0.17
CA ALA A 19 -0.35 32.63 0.41
C ALA A 19 0.14 32.14 1.78
N ARG A 20 -0.69 31.41 2.52
CA ARG A 20 -0.36 30.91 3.87
C ARG A 20 0.60 29.74 3.83
N VAL A 21 0.48 28.85 2.83
CA VAL A 21 1.38 27.70 2.69
C VAL A 21 2.74 28.18 2.18
N ARG A 22 3.80 27.84 2.92
CA ARG A 22 5.18 28.23 2.56
C ARG A 22 5.53 27.76 1.15
N THR A 23 6.32 28.55 0.43
CA THR A 23 6.72 28.27 -0.95
C THR A 23 7.58 27.02 -1.07
N ASP A 24 8.36 26.69 -0.04
CA ASP A 24 9.25 25.51 0.05
C ASP A 24 8.54 24.27 0.62
N HIS A 25 7.25 24.36 0.97
CA HIS A 25 6.54 23.24 1.60
C HIS A 25 6.48 22.01 0.67
N PRO A 26 6.86 20.80 1.15
CA PRO A 26 6.95 19.59 0.31
C PRO A 26 5.66 19.24 -0.44
N LEU A 27 4.50 19.50 0.17
CA LEU A 27 3.20 19.24 -0.47
C LEU A 27 2.98 20.07 -1.74
N ARG A 28 3.70 21.18 -2.00
CA ARG A 28 3.54 21.94 -3.23
C ARG A 28 3.94 21.12 -4.47
N LYS A 29 5.09 20.48 -4.42
CA LYS A 29 5.55 19.59 -5.50
C LYS A 29 4.64 18.38 -5.67
N ILE A 30 4.21 17.79 -4.55
CA ILE A 30 3.29 16.64 -4.54
C ILE A 30 1.93 17.04 -5.13
N ARG A 31 1.36 18.18 -4.70
CA ARG A 31 0.06 18.67 -5.19
C ARG A 31 0.06 18.90 -6.69
N LYS A 32 1.15 19.46 -7.24
CA LYS A 32 1.29 19.64 -8.68
C LYS A 32 1.21 18.30 -9.40
N LEU A 33 2.04 17.32 -8.99
CA LEU A 33 2.06 15.99 -9.60
C LEU A 33 0.72 15.25 -9.46
N VAL A 34 0.05 15.37 -8.30
CA VAL A 34 -1.29 14.79 -8.08
C VAL A 34 -2.30 15.41 -9.04
N ARG A 35 -2.29 16.74 -9.22
CA ARG A 35 -3.21 17.43 -10.14
C ARG A 35 -2.98 17.05 -11.60
N ASP A 36 -1.73 16.94 -12.02
CA ASP A 36 -1.37 16.52 -13.37
C ASP A 36 -1.93 15.11 -13.66
N VAL A 37 -1.71 14.16 -12.75
CA VAL A 37 -2.23 12.78 -12.85
C VAL A 37 -3.77 12.74 -12.82
N LEU A 38 -4.40 13.53 -11.96
CA LEU A 38 -5.87 13.59 -11.88
C LEU A 38 -6.49 14.18 -13.14
N GLY A 39 -5.86 15.19 -13.73
CA GLY A 39 -6.27 15.76 -15.03
C GLY A 39 -6.33 14.69 -16.13
N GLU A 40 -5.32 13.79 -16.19
CA GLU A 40 -5.33 12.66 -17.12
C GLU A 40 -6.40 11.62 -16.83
N LEU A 41 -6.88 11.53 -15.60
CA LEU A 41 -7.91 10.58 -15.18
C LEU A 41 -9.34 11.12 -15.33
N ASN A 42 -9.53 12.40 -15.61
CA ASN A 42 -10.84 13.08 -15.60
C ASN A 42 -11.93 12.28 -16.34
N ARG A 43 -11.65 11.81 -17.57
CA ARG A 43 -12.61 11.00 -18.34
C ARG A 43 -12.98 9.69 -17.64
N SER A 44 -12.04 9.04 -16.96
CA SER A 44 -12.28 7.79 -16.22
C SER A 44 -13.06 8.05 -14.94
N LEU A 45 -12.80 9.17 -14.29
CA LEU A 45 -13.51 9.60 -13.07
C LEU A 45 -14.95 9.97 -13.39
N SER A 46 -15.21 10.74 -14.46
CA SER A 46 -16.55 11.13 -14.87
C SER A 46 -17.49 9.92 -15.12
N ARG A 47 -16.95 8.81 -15.62
CA ARG A 47 -17.72 7.56 -15.85
C ARG A 47 -18.21 6.87 -14.58
N LEU A 48 -17.70 7.24 -13.42
CA LEU A 48 -18.10 6.67 -12.12
C LEU A 48 -19.32 7.40 -11.52
N TYR A 49 -19.72 8.50 -12.13
CA TYR A 49 -20.81 9.34 -11.64
C TYR A 49 -21.95 9.37 -12.64
N ALA A 50 -23.20 9.41 -12.14
CA ALA A 50 -24.37 9.60 -12.99
C ALA A 50 -24.36 11.03 -13.58
N GLY A 51 -24.97 11.18 -14.76
CA GLY A 51 -25.10 12.48 -15.41
C GLY A 51 -26.12 13.42 -14.76
N GLU A 52 -27.01 12.86 -13.93
CA GLU A 52 -28.10 13.58 -13.26
C GLU A 52 -28.08 13.31 -11.76
N GLY A 53 -28.69 14.21 -10.97
CA GLY A 53 -28.83 14.10 -9.52
C GLY A 53 -28.06 15.14 -8.73
N ARG A 54 -28.07 15.00 -7.39
CA ARG A 54 -27.34 15.92 -6.50
C ARG A 54 -25.83 15.81 -6.71
N PRO A 55 -25.11 16.95 -6.87
CA PRO A 55 -23.65 16.96 -6.96
C PRO A 55 -23.01 16.20 -5.80
N SER A 56 -22.07 15.34 -6.14
CA SER A 56 -21.28 14.55 -5.20
C SER A 56 -19.98 15.25 -4.86
N ILE A 57 -19.19 14.71 -3.92
CA ILE A 57 -17.83 15.17 -3.67
C ILE A 57 -17.01 14.99 -4.96
N PRO A 58 -16.32 16.03 -5.47
CA PRO A 58 -15.43 15.89 -6.60
C PRO A 58 -14.37 14.82 -6.35
N PRO A 59 -14.18 13.86 -7.26
CA PRO A 59 -13.24 12.76 -7.07
C PRO A 59 -11.80 13.24 -6.87
N GLU A 60 -11.43 14.37 -7.43
CA GLU A 60 -10.12 15.01 -7.26
C GLU A 60 -9.89 15.46 -5.81
N GLN A 61 -10.90 16.07 -5.20
CA GLN A 61 -10.85 16.47 -3.79
C GLN A 61 -10.85 15.26 -2.88
N LEU A 62 -11.69 14.28 -3.18
CA LEU A 62 -11.78 13.04 -2.42
C LEU A 62 -10.46 12.26 -2.42
N LEU A 63 -9.82 12.12 -3.57
CA LEU A 63 -8.55 11.42 -3.70
C LEU A 63 -7.42 12.18 -3.01
N SER A 64 -7.41 13.52 -3.13
CA SER A 64 -6.46 14.36 -2.40
C SER A 64 -6.63 14.25 -0.88
N ALA A 65 -7.86 14.18 -0.38
CA ALA A 65 -8.14 13.98 1.05
C ALA A 65 -7.70 12.58 1.54
N LEU A 66 -7.89 11.53 0.72
CA LEU A 66 -7.40 10.18 1.02
C LEU A 66 -5.87 10.13 1.07
N LEU A 67 -5.17 10.84 0.19
CA LEU A 67 -3.71 10.97 0.26
C LEU A 67 -3.26 11.65 1.56
N LEU A 68 -3.96 12.68 2.03
CA LEU A 68 -3.66 13.31 3.33
C LEU A 68 -3.81 12.30 4.50
N GLN A 69 -4.81 11.42 4.45
CA GLN A 69 -4.92 10.35 5.46
C GLN A 69 -3.64 9.52 5.55
N VAL A 70 -3.07 9.15 4.39
CA VAL A 70 -1.85 8.35 4.36
C VAL A 70 -0.63 9.18 4.75
N PHE A 71 -0.46 10.40 4.23
CA PHE A 71 0.70 11.25 4.51
C PHE A 71 0.85 11.62 5.99
N TYR A 72 -0.28 11.77 6.68
CA TYR A 72 -0.32 12.19 8.09
C TYR A 72 -0.80 11.09 9.04
N GLY A 73 -0.94 9.85 8.56
CA GLY A 73 -1.34 8.70 9.38
C GLY A 73 -2.73 8.84 10.03
N ILE A 74 -3.65 9.59 9.42
CA ILE A 74 -4.99 9.85 9.96
C ILE A 74 -5.87 8.63 9.68
N ARG A 75 -6.18 7.86 10.70
CA ARG A 75 -6.95 6.61 10.57
C ARG A 75 -8.45 6.80 10.51
N SER A 76 -8.98 7.81 11.19
CA SER A 76 -10.41 8.10 11.29
C SER A 76 -10.84 9.09 10.21
N GLU A 77 -11.91 8.78 9.48
CA GLU A 77 -12.51 9.71 8.51
C GLU A 77 -13.15 10.92 9.21
N ARG A 78 -13.70 10.70 10.41
CA ARG A 78 -14.20 11.82 11.24
C ARG A 78 -13.07 12.78 11.59
N GLN A 79 -11.94 12.27 12.03
CA GLN A 79 -10.75 13.08 12.32
C GLN A 79 -10.22 13.79 11.06
N LEU A 80 -10.28 13.14 9.88
CA LEU A 80 -9.90 13.79 8.63
C LEU A 80 -10.82 14.97 8.32
N MET A 81 -12.14 14.82 8.50
CA MET A 81 -13.08 15.91 8.26
C MET A 81 -12.84 17.07 9.24
N GLU A 82 -12.61 16.79 10.51
CA GLU A 82 -12.21 17.79 11.51
C GLU A 82 -10.92 18.50 11.12
N GLN A 83 -9.90 17.77 10.67
CA GLN A 83 -8.66 18.37 10.18
C GLN A 83 -8.88 19.22 8.92
N LEU A 84 -9.75 18.81 8.01
CA LEU A 84 -10.12 19.60 6.84
C LEU A 84 -10.90 20.87 7.24
N ASP A 85 -11.59 20.86 8.35
CA ASP A 85 -12.34 22.02 8.84
C ASP A 85 -11.40 23.11 9.39
N TYR A 86 -10.39 22.72 10.14
CA TYR A 86 -9.54 23.68 10.88
C TYR A 86 -8.16 23.90 10.25
N ASN A 87 -7.65 23.01 9.42
CA ASN A 87 -6.30 23.06 8.92
C ASN A 87 -6.20 23.65 7.51
N LEU A 88 -5.74 24.88 7.40
CA LEU A 88 -5.58 25.59 6.12
C LEU A 88 -4.65 24.88 5.14
N LEU A 89 -3.62 24.16 5.59
CA LEU A 89 -2.74 23.38 4.74
C LEU A 89 -3.51 22.23 4.06
N TYR A 90 -4.40 21.56 4.82
CA TYR A 90 -5.20 20.47 4.28
C TYR A 90 -6.25 20.98 3.30
N ARG A 91 -6.94 22.06 3.66
CA ARG A 91 -7.88 22.74 2.76
C ARG A 91 -7.21 23.13 1.44
N TRP A 92 -6.05 23.77 1.55
CA TRP A 92 -5.26 24.14 0.37
C TRP A 92 -4.90 22.93 -0.49
N PHE A 93 -4.42 21.83 0.12
CA PHE A 93 -4.01 20.64 -0.63
C PHE A 93 -5.18 20.01 -1.37
N VAL A 94 -6.34 19.90 -0.72
CA VAL A 94 -7.58 19.34 -1.29
C VAL A 94 -8.22 20.31 -2.31
N GLY A 95 -8.05 21.59 -2.14
CA GLY A 95 -8.67 22.63 -2.98
C GLY A 95 -10.00 23.13 -2.42
N LEU A 96 -10.12 23.20 -1.09
CA LEU A 96 -11.24 23.81 -0.39
C LEU A 96 -10.89 25.26 -0.04
N SER A 97 -11.85 26.16 -0.23
CA SER A 97 -11.75 27.54 0.28
C SER A 97 -11.93 27.58 1.80
N PRO A 98 -11.46 28.63 2.50
CA PRO A 98 -11.68 28.76 3.95
C PRO A 98 -13.17 28.68 4.35
N ASP A 99 -14.06 29.15 3.52
CA ASP A 99 -15.51 29.23 3.78
C ASP A 99 -16.29 27.99 3.31
N ASP A 100 -15.66 27.06 2.57
CA ASP A 100 -16.34 25.85 2.11
C ASP A 100 -16.68 24.94 3.30
N LEU A 101 -17.88 24.38 3.29
CA LEU A 101 -18.28 23.35 4.26
C LEU A 101 -17.55 22.04 3.96
N VAL A 102 -17.06 21.41 5.02
CA VAL A 102 -16.47 20.07 4.92
C VAL A 102 -17.57 19.02 4.89
N TRP A 103 -17.31 17.92 4.23
CA TRP A 103 -18.26 16.84 4.02
C TRP A 103 -18.57 16.06 5.30
N ASP A 104 -19.78 15.50 5.38
CA ASP A 104 -20.10 14.51 6.40
C ASP A 104 -19.25 13.25 6.22
N PRO A 105 -18.72 12.65 7.30
CA PRO A 105 -17.89 11.43 7.24
C PRO A 105 -18.58 10.24 6.55
N THR A 106 -19.90 10.11 6.66
CA THR A 106 -20.64 9.01 6.03
C THR A 106 -20.76 9.22 4.51
N VAL A 107 -20.93 10.47 4.07
CA VAL A 107 -20.92 10.84 2.65
C VAL A 107 -19.53 10.59 2.06
N PHE A 108 -18.47 10.97 2.79
CA PHE A 108 -17.10 10.72 2.39
C PHE A 108 -16.84 9.23 2.22
N THR A 109 -17.22 8.40 3.18
CA THR A 109 -17.07 6.94 3.15
C THR A 109 -17.73 6.33 1.90
N LYS A 110 -18.99 6.66 1.61
CA LYS A 110 -19.71 6.16 0.43
C LYS A 110 -19.01 6.53 -0.88
N ASN A 111 -18.49 7.75 -0.97
CA ASN A 111 -17.77 8.21 -2.16
C ASN A 111 -16.38 7.55 -2.29
N ARG A 112 -15.68 7.32 -1.18
CA ARG A 112 -14.43 6.52 -1.18
C ARG A 112 -14.67 5.13 -1.73
N ASP A 113 -15.72 4.44 -1.28
CA ASP A 113 -16.04 3.07 -1.73
C ASP A 113 -16.31 3.04 -3.25
N ARG A 114 -16.90 4.10 -3.81
CA ARG A 114 -17.05 4.27 -5.27
C ARG A 114 -15.71 4.35 -5.99
N LEU A 115 -14.73 5.09 -5.46
CA LEU A 115 -13.38 5.14 -6.06
C LEU A 115 -12.67 3.79 -5.99
N GLN A 116 -12.85 3.05 -4.90
CA GLN A 116 -12.27 1.72 -4.74
C GLN A 116 -12.83 0.74 -5.76
N SER A 117 -14.15 0.69 -5.93
CA SER A 117 -14.82 -0.18 -6.91
C SER A 117 -14.47 0.17 -8.37
N GLY A 118 -14.15 1.43 -8.66
CA GLY A 118 -13.76 1.92 -9.98
C GLY A 118 -12.30 1.69 -10.35
N GLU A 119 -11.52 0.95 -9.56
CA GLU A 119 -10.07 0.73 -9.73
C GLU A 119 -9.25 2.02 -9.90
N VAL A 120 -9.72 3.12 -9.31
CA VAL A 120 -9.13 4.45 -9.49
C VAL A 120 -7.67 4.49 -9.05
N PHE A 121 -7.34 3.82 -7.94
CA PHE A 121 -5.97 3.80 -7.43
C PHE A 121 -4.99 3.07 -8.37
N ALA A 122 -5.43 1.97 -9.02
CA ALA A 122 -4.62 1.27 -10.01
C ALA A 122 -4.37 2.14 -11.25
N LYS A 123 -5.40 2.84 -11.71
CA LYS A 123 -5.29 3.80 -12.81
C LYS A 123 -4.39 4.97 -12.44
N PHE A 124 -4.54 5.52 -11.22
CA PHE A 124 -3.69 6.60 -10.70
C PHE A 124 -2.22 6.17 -10.64
N MET A 125 -1.93 5.01 -10.06
CA MET A 125 -0.57 4.45 -10.01
C MET A 125 0.02 4.32 -11.43
N THR A 126 -0.77 3.79 -12.36
CA THR A 126 -0.33 3.63 -13.76
C THR A 126 0.00 4.98 -14.41
N LYS A 127 -0.85 6.00 -14.22
CA LYS A 127 -0.61 7.34 -14.75
C LYS A 127 0.59 8.02 -14.09
N LEU A 128 0.70 7.91 -12.77
CA LEU A 128 1.85 8.43 -12.01
C LEU A 128 3.18 7.86 -12.54
N LEU A 129 3.26 6.54 -12.73
CA LEU A 129 4.48 5.88 -13.23
C LEU A 129 4.79 6.20 -14.70
N ASN A 130 3.79 6.57 -15.49
CA ASN A 130 3.96 6.98 -16.89
C ASN A 130 4.12 8.52 -17.05
N HIS A 131 4.01 9.28 -15.96
CA HIS A 131 4.19 10.74 -16.01
C HIS A 131 5.58 11.10 -16.56
N PRO A 132 5.70 12.13 -17.45
CA PRO A 132 6.96 12.46 -18.12
C PRO A 132 8.15 12.68 -17.19
N GLN A 133 7.92 13.26 -16.01
CA GLN A 133 8.98 13.45 -15.00
C GLN A 133 9.31 12.20 -14.19
N VAL A 134 8.43 11.18 -14.16
CA VAL A 134 8.61 9.98 -13.34
C VAL A 134 9.16 8.82 -14.15
N LYS A 135 8.68 8.65 -15.39
CA LYS A 135 9.09 7.53 -16.25
C LYS A 135 10.60 7.39 -16.41
N PRO A 136 11.41 8.47 -16.58
CA PRO A 136 12.86 8.36 -16.69
C PRO A 136 13.56 7.88 -15.41
N LEU A 137 12.91 8.02 -14.25
CA LEU A 137 13.44 7.56 -12.97
C LEU A 137 13.34 6.03 -12.81
N LEU A 138 12.47 5.37 -13.56
CA LEU A 138 12.18 3.95 -13.37
C LEU A 138 13.21 3.07 -14.09
N SER A 139 13.66 2.02 -13.40
CA SER A 139 14.29 0.89 -14.06
C SER A 139 13.24 0.07 -14.82
N ASP A 140 13.60 -0.43 -15.98
CA ASP A 140 12.80 -1.34 -16.80
C ASP A 140 13.41 -2.74 -16.91
N GLU A 141 14.50 -3.01 -16.17
CA GLU A 141 15.25 -4.26 -16.20
C GLU A 141 15.32 -4.97 -14.84
N HIS A 142 15.53 -4.21 -13.78
CA HIS A 142 15.87 -4.76 -12.46
C HIS A 142 14.81 -4.39 -11.43
N PHE A 143 14.25 -5.41 -10.80
CA PHE A 143 13.19 -5.28 -9.81
C PHE A 143 13.49 -6.08 -8.55
N SER A 144 12.84 -5.74 -7.46
CA SER A 144 12.78 -6.54 -6.24
C SER A 144 11.32 -6.75 -5.84
N VAL A 145 11.03 -7.92 -5.28
CA VAL A 145 9.71 -8.26 -4.76
C VAL A 145 9.86 -8.69 -3.31
N ASP A 146 8.93 -8.24 -2.49
CA ASP A 146 8.82 -8.65 -1.10
C ASP A 146 7.38 -8.55 -0.61
N GLY A 147 7.09 -9.22 0.51
CA GLY A 147 5.77 -9.28 1.14
C GLY A 147 5.76 -8.73 2.57
N THR A 148 4.60 -8.25 2.99
CA THR A 148 4.40 -7.77 4.34
C THR A 148 3.03 -8.16 4.88
N LEU A 149 2.94 -8.46 6.18
CA LEU A 149 1.65 -8.70 6.83
C LEU A 149 0.95 -7.37 7.13
N ILE A 150 -0.34 -7.33 6.84
CA ILE A 150 -1.27 -6.23 7.16
C ILE A 150 -2.26 -6.81 8.17
N GLU A 151 -2.23 -6.32 9.40
CA GLU A 151 -3.16 -6.77 10.45
C GLU A 151 -4.59 -6.39 10.06
N ALA A 152 -5.52 -7.34 10.15
CA ALA A 152 -6.92 -7.12 9.84
C ALA A 152 -7.60 -6.25 10.90
N TRP A 153 -8.69 -5.61 10.53
CA TRP A 153 -9.58 -4.91 11.48
C TRP A 153 -10.23 -5.88 12.47
N ALA A 154 -10.54 -7.10 12.01
CA ALA A 154 -11.19 -8.14 12.80
C ALA A 154 -10.39 -8.49 14.06
N SER A 155 -11.07 -8.62 15.19
CA SER A 155 -10.47 -9.10 16.42
C SER A 155 -10.38 -10.63 16.43
N GLN A 156 -9.47 -11.19 17.22
CA GLN A 156 -9.36 -12.65 17.39
C GLN A 156 -10.65 -13.29 17.95
N LYS A 157 -11.45 -12.56 18.71
CA LYS A 157 -12.76 -13.01 19.21
C LYS A 157 -13.76 -13.31 18.09
N SER A 158 -13.60 -12.70 16.92
CA SER A 158 -14.44 -12.97 15.75
C SER A 158 -14.06 -14.26 15.01
N PHE A 159 -12.94 -14.90 15.34
CA PHE A 159 -12.46 -16.11 14.68
C PHE A 159 -13.15 -17.34 15.28
N ARG A 160 -14.24 -17.77 14.64
CA ARG A 160 -15.17 -18.81 15.11
C ARG A 160 -15.21 -20.01 14.17
N PRO A 161 -15.68 -21.17 14.63
CA PRO A 161 -15.92 -22.33 13.77
C PRO A 161 -16.86 -22.00 12.60
N LYS A 162 -16.57 -22.56 11.42
CA LYS A 162 -17.37 -22.36 10.20
C LYS A 162 -18.69 -23.14 10.21
N ASP A 163 -18.76 -24.21 10.97
CA ASP A 163 -19.93 -25.10 11.11
C ASP A 163 -21.02 -24.55 12.03
N GLY A 164 -20.80 -23.35 12.60
CA GLY A 164 -21.75 -22.73 13.51
C GLY A 164 -21.82 -23.38 14.89
N SER A 165 -20.95 -24.35 15.19
CA SER A 165 -20.81 -24.89 16.55
C SER A 165 -20.27 -23.76 17.43
N GLY A 166 -21.19 -23.02 18.07
CA GLY A 166 -20.85 -21.88 18.90
C GLY A 166 -20.04 -22.35 20.09
N ASP A 167 -18.86 -21.76 20.31
CA ASP A 167 -18.28 -21.70 21.66
C ASP A 167 -19.26 -20.86 22.51
N ASP A 168 -20.22 -21.51 23.17
CA ASP A 168 -21.13 -20.88 24.15
C ASP A 168 -20.37 -20.34 25.37
N ASP A 169 -19.08 -20.63 25.47
CA ASP A 169 -18.19 -20.29 26.58
C ASP A 169 -17.56 -18.88 26.46
N GLY A 170 -18.18 -17.91 25.80
CA GLY A 170 -17.76 -16.50 25.91
C GLY A 170 -16.26 -16.21 25.70
N GLY A 171 -15.50 -17.13 25.10
CA GLY A 171 -14.05 -16.98 24.88
C GLY A 171 -13.17 -17.48 26.03
N ALA A 172 -13.73 -18.12 27.07
CA ALA A 172 -12.98 -18.63 28.23
C ALA A 172 -12.06 -19.83 27.89
N ASN A 173 -12.41 -20.63 26.89
CA ASN A 173 -11.62 -21.80 26.46
C ASN A 173 -10.56 -21.48 25.38
N PHE A 174 -9.71 -20.50 25.64
CA PHE A 174 -8.55 -20.21 24.78
C PHE A 174 -7.43 -21.26 24.90
N HIS A 175 -7.48 -22.09 25.94
CA HIS A 175 -6.45 -23.06 26.28
C HIS A 175 -6.79 -24.44 25.71
N GLY A 176 -6.08 -24.88 24.66
CA GLY A 176 -6.05 -26.25 24.18
C GLY A 176 -6.59 -26.52 22.77
N GLN A 177 -7.47 -25.73 22.21
CA GLN A 177 -7.99 -25.95 20.86
C GLN A 177 -7.09 -25.30 19.78
N LYS A 178 -6.56 -26.10 18.86
CA LYS A 178 -5.80 -25.63 17.69
C LYS A 178 -6.76 -25.03 16.66
N ARG A 179 -6.98 -23.72 16.71
CA ARG A 179 -7.76 -22.99 15.70
C ARG A 179 -6.99 -22.92 14.38
N LYS A 180 -7.57 -23.36 13.28
CA LYS A 180 -6.98 -23.38 11.93
C LYS A 180 -7.90 -22.69 10.94
N ASN A 181 -7.33 -22.12 9.85
CA ASN A 181 -8.12 -21.47 8.79
C ASN A 181 -9.06 -22.44 8.05
N ASP A 182 -8.81 -23.75 8.10
CA ASP A 182 -9.66 -24.76 7.49
C ASP A 182 -10.98 -24.92 8.24
N THR A 183 -10.94 -24.85 9.56
CA THR A 183 -12.08 -25.06 10.45
C THR A 183 -12.71 -23.78 10.97
N HIS A 184 -11.96 -22.66 10.99
CA HIS A 184 -12.41 -21.38 11.53
C HIS A 184 -12.28 -20.24 10.51
N ALA A 185 -13.14 -19.25 10.65
CA ALA A 185 -13.09 -17.99 9.89
C ALA A 185 -13.51 -16.82 10.78
N SER A 186 -13.09 -15.61 10.44
CA SER A 186 -13.60 -14.43 11.12
C SER A 186 -15.01 -14.12 10.65
N THR A 187 -15.93 -13.95 11.59
CA THR A 187 -17.31 -13.52 11.32
C THR A 187 -17.38 -12.03 10.94
N THR A 188 -16.38 -11.24 11.33
CA THR A 188 -16.30 -9.81 11.02
C THR A 188 -15.67 -9.55 9.65
N ASP A 189 -14.69 -10.35 9.27
CA ASP A 189 -13.92 -10.21 8.02
C ASP A 189 -13.51 -11.61 7.51
N PRO A 190 -14.38 -12.28 6.72
CA PRO A 190 -14.14 -13.67 6.28
C PRO A 190 -12.91 -13.84 5.38
N ASP A 191 -12.40 -12.78 4.78
CA ASP A 191 -11.23 -12.82 3.91
C ASP A 191 -9.91 -12.84 4.68
N CYS A 192 -9.87 -12.34 5.92
CA CYS A 192 -8.63 -12.39 6.69
C CYS A 192 -8.29 -13.83 7.13
N ARG A 193 -7.02 -14.09 7.35
CA ARG A 193 -6.51 -15.42 7.75
C ARG A 193 -5.68 -15.30 9.01
N LEU A 194 -5.81 -16.30 9.89
CA LEU A 194 -4.92 -16.46 11.02
C LEU A 194 -3.54 -16.89 10.49
N TYR A 195 -2.54 -16.05 10.65
CA TYR A 195 -1.20 -16.31 10.13
C TYR A 195 -0.12 -15.92 11.15
N ARG A 196 0.99 -16.66 11.13
CA ARG A 196 2.16 -16.48 11.98
C ARG A 196 3.38 -16.24 11.11
N LYS A 197 4.07 -15.13 11.29
CA LYS A 197 5.25 -14.79 10.48
C LYS A 197 6.44 -15.73 10.72
N ALA A 198 6.62 -16.22 11.95
CA ALA A 198 7.71 -17.12 12.35
C ALA A 198 7.29 -17.98 13.54
N ALA A 199 7.98 -19.10 13.76
CA ALA A 199 7.83 -19.89 14.96
C ALA A 199 8.07 -19.03 16.21
N GLY A 200 7.28 -19.23 17.27
CA GLY A 200 7.36 -18.44 18.51
C GLY A 200 6.71 -17.05 18.44
N ARG A 201 6.27 -16.55 17.29
CA ARG A 201 5.51 -15.30 17.19
C ARG A 201 4.01 -15.53 17.34
N GLU A 202 3.31 -14.51 17.81
CA GLU A 202 1.84 -14.51 17.90
C GLU A 202 1.22 -14.69 16.50
N ALA A 203 0.17 -15.50 16.41
CA ALA A 203 -0.66 -15.60 15.21
C ALA A 203 -1.70 -14.48 15.22
N LYS A 204 -1.83 -13.76 14.10
CA LYS A 204 -2.76 -12.63 13.95
C LYS A 204 -3.67 -12.85 12.75
N LEU A 205 -4.90 -12.34 12.84
CA LEU A 205 -5.76 -12.21 11.67
C LEU A 205 -5.18 -11.12 10.77
N CYS A 206 -4.82 -11.50 9.55
CA CYS A 206 -4.12 -10.60 8.65
C CYS A 206 -4.35 -10.92 7.18
N TYR A 207 -3.95 -9.99 6.35
CA TYR A 207 -3.72 -10.11 4.92
C TYR A 207 -2.22 -10.08 4.64
N MET A 208 -1.84 -10.37 3.41
CA MET A 208 -0.46 -10.26 2.95
C MET A 208 -0.40 -9.29 1.78
N GLY A 209 0.29 -8.16 1.99
CA GLY A 209 0.56 -7.17 0.94
C GLY A 209 1.89 -7.47 0.27
N HIS A 210 1.93 -7.39 -1.06
CA HIS A 210 3.10 -7.64 -1.87
C HIS A 210 3.41 -6.42 -2.73
N ALA A 211 4.66 -6.02 -2.81
CA ALA A 211 5.11 -4.91 -3.64
C ALA A 211 6.24 -5.32 -4.56
N THR A 212 6.18 -4.85 -5.80
CA THR A 212 7.31 -4.85 -6.72
C THR A 212 7.92 -3.46 -6.72
N MET A 213 9.21 -3.39 -6.43
CA MET A 213 10.04 -2.19 -6.44
C MET A 213 10.97 -2.22 -7.65
N GLU A 214 11.18 -1.08 -8.30
CA GLU A 214 12.30 -0.94 -9.25
C GLU A 214 13.60 -0.63 -8.49
N ASN A 215 14.74 -1.14 -8.98
CA ASN A 215 15.99 -1.15 -8.23
C ASN A 215 16.88 0.10 -8.45
N ARG A 216 16.50 1.04 -9.33
CA ARG A 216 17.30 2.23 -9.59
C ARG A 216 17.12 3.28 -8.48
N HIS A 217 15.88 3.58 -8.13
CA HIS A 217 15.53 4.61 -7.15
C HIS A 217 14.63 4.12 -6.02
N GLY A 218 14.24 2.84 -6.05
CA GLY A 218 13.41 2.23 -5.02
C GLY A 218 11.95 2.68 -5.03
N LEU A 219 11.41 2.96 -6.22
CA LEU A 219 10.00 3.30 -6.37
C LEU A 219 9.14 2.04 -6.47
N ALA A 220 7.97 2.04 -5.84
CA ALA A 220 7.01 0.97 -5.97
C ALA A 220 6.36 1.02 -7.36
N VAL A 221 6.40 -0.09 -8.11
CA VAL A 221 5.89 -0.14 -9.48
C VAL A 221 4.69 -1.08 -9.67
N ALA A 222 4.42 -1.92 -8.69
CA ALA A 222 3.22 -2.74 -8.60
C ALA A 222 2.97 -3.11 -7.14
N GLY A 223 1.72 -3.44 -6.83
CA GLY A 223 1.34 -3.96 -5.52
C GLY A 223 0.04 -4.75 -5.61
N MET A 224 -0.10 -5.76 -4.77
CA MET A 224 -1.31 -6.54 -4.61
C MET A 224 -1.46 -7.05 -3.18
N VAL A 225 -2.66 -7.43 -2.82
CA VAL A 225 -2.96 -8.06 -1.54
C VAL A 225 -3.53 -9.45 -1.78
N THR A 226 -3.13 -10.40 -0.95
CA THR A 226 -3.62 -11.77 -0.99
C THR A 226 -4.08 -12.22 0.41
N LEU A 227 -4.78 -13.35 0.45
CA LEU A 227 -4.98 -14.07 1.71
C LEU A 227 -3.62 -14.52 2.24
N ALA A 228 -3.42 -14.40 3.55
CA ALA A 228 -2.16 -14.80 4.18
C ALA A 228 -2.03 -16.34 4.23
N THR A 229 -1.23 -16.89 3.32
CA THR A 229 -0.91 -18.32 3.22
C THR A 229 0.60 -18.53 3.02
N GLY A 230 1.11 -19.71 3.29
CA GLY A 230 2.53 -20.01 3.17
C GLY A 230 3.10 -19.98 1.72
N THR A 231 2.23 -19.91 0.71
CA THR A 231 2.63 -19.85 -0.71
C THR A 231 2.30 -18.51 -1.37
N ALA A 232 1.62 -17.61 -0.63
CA ALA A 232 1.08 -16.36 -1.16
C ALA A 232 2.16 -15.44 -1.76
N GLU A 233 3.31 -15.31 -1.08
CA GLU A 233 4.41 -14.45 -1.53
C GLU A 233 4.93 -14.86 -2.90
N ARG A 234 5.23 -16.15 -3.10
CA ARG A 234 5.73 -16.66 -4.37
C ARG A 234 4.73 -16.51 -5.51
N ARG A 235 3.44 -16.86 -5.28
CA ARG A 235 2.39 -16.71 -6.29
C ARG A 235 2.13 -15.25 -6.65
N ALA A 236 2.17 -14.36 -5.68
CA ALA A 236 2.01 -12.93 -5.91
C ALA A 236 3.17 -12.36 -6.73
N SER A 237 4.41 -12.75 -6.41
CA SER A 237 5.60 -12.39 -7.18
C SER A 237 5.46 -12.84 -8.64
N GLU A 238 5.16 -14.12 -8.89
CA GLU A 238 4.96 -14.66 -10.23
C GLU A 238 3.89 -13.89 -11.01
N THR A 239 2.77 -13.57 -10.37
CA THR A 239 1.66 -12.82 -10.98
C THR A 239 2.07 -11.40 -11.38
N MET A 240 2.69 -10.66 -10.46
CA MET A 240 3.12 -9.27 -10.70
C MET A 240 4.22 -9.20 -11.77
N LEU A 241 5.20 -10.12 -11.72
CA LEU A 241 6.30 -10.15 -12.67
C LEU A 241 5.86 -10.59 -14.06
N LYS A 242 4.95 -11.55 -14.18
CA LYS A 242 4.34 -11.94 -15.46
C LYS A 242 3.67 -10.75 -16.14
N ALA A 243 2.90 -9.95 -15.38
CA ALA A 243 2.27 -8.73 -15.89
C ALA A 243 3.32 -7.70 -16.32
N LYS A 244 4.42 -7.57 -15.54
CA LYS A 244 5.52 -6.66 -15.84
C LYS A 244 6.27 -7.06 -17.12
N VAL A 245 6.63 -8.33 -17.29
CA VAL A 245 7.28 -8.85 -18.51
C VAL A 245 6.39 -8.63 -19.72
N LYS A 246 5.10 -8.95 -19.62
CA LYS A 246 4.14 -8.71 -20.71
C LYS A 246 4.10 -7.23 -21.13
N LYS A 247 4.12 -6.31 -20.14
CA LYS A 247 4.12 -4.86 -20.41
C LYS A 247 5.40 -4.37 -21.06
N LEU A 248 6.56 -4.88 -20.63
CA LEU A 248 7.88 -4.44 -21.10
C LEU A 248 8.34 -5.16 -22.39
N GLY A 249 7.79 -6.34 -22.69
CA GLY A 249 8.13 -7.12 -23.88
C GLY A 249 9.55 -7.71 -23.86
N ARG A 250 10.23 -7.74 -22.71
CA ARG A 250 11.63 -8.20 -22.59
C ARG A 250 11.89 -8.95 -21.30
N ARG A 251 13.05 -9.62 -21.24
CA ARG A 251 13.55 -10.26 -20.02
C ARG A 251 13.87 -9.23 -18.94
N ILE A 252 13.51 -9.56 -17.70
CA ILE A 252 13.82 -8.74 -16.50
C ILE A 252 14.52 -9.60 -15.45
N THR A 253 15.11 -8.95 -14.44
CA THR A 253 15.67 -9.62 -13.26
C THR A 253 14.86 -9.27 -12.01
N VAL A 254 14.77 -10.20 -11.06
CA VAL A 254 14.13 -9.96 -9.77
C VAL A 254 15.02 -10.38 -8.61
N GLY A 255 15.22 -9.47 -7.64
CA GLY A 255 15.82 -9.74 -6.34
C GLY A 255 14.74 -10.14 -5.33
N GLU A 256 14.91 -11.31 -4.69
CA GLU A 256 13.98 -11.83 -3.68
C GLU A 256 14.75 -12.45 -2.50
N ASP A 257 14.07 -12.61 -1.35
CA ASP A 257 14.68 -13.17 -0.17
C ASP A 257 14.76 -14.73 -0.23
N LYS A 258 15.41 -15.32 0.78
CA LYS A 258 15.60 -16.78 0.88
C LYS A 258 14.30 -17.58 1.06
N ALA A 259 13.16 -16.94 1.43
CA ALA A 259 11.87 -17.64 1.54
C ALA A 259 11.29 -17.97 0.16
N TYR A 260 11.75 -17.26 -0.87
CA TYR A 260 11.37 -17.52 -2.26
C TYR A 260 12.23 -18.62 -2.92
N ASP A 261 13.32 -19.09 -2.29
CA ASP A 261 14.21 -20.11 -2.86
C ASP A 261 13.57 -21.52 -2.79
N THR A 262 12.73 -21.78 -3.77
CA THR A 262 12.14 -23.10 -4.03
C THR A 262 12.28 -23.45 -5.51
N ALA A 263 12.45 -24.76 -5.82
CA ALA A 263 12.66 -25.23 -7.17
C ALA A 263 11.52 -24.80 -8.12
N ASP A 264 10.28 -24.93 -7.64
CA ASP A 264 9.08 -24.56 -8.43
C ASP A 264 9.06 -23.07 -8.75
N HIS A 265 9.28 -22.21 -7.74
CA HIS A 265 9.26 -20.77 -7.94
C HIS A 265 10.35 -20.29 -8.90
N VAL A 266 11.57 -20.77 -8.73
CA VAL A 266 12.71 -20.45 -9.62
C VAL A 266 12.43 -20.92 -11.06
N THR A 267 11.83 -22.10 -11.22
CA THR A 267 11.42 -22.62 -12.54
C THR A 267 10.32 -21.77 -13.16
N ASN A 268 9.30 -21.40 -12.39
CA ASN A 268 8.20 -20.55 -12.85
C ASN A 268 8.68 -19.17 -13.28
N LEU A 269 9.59 -18.54 -12.53
CA LEU A 269 10.19 -17.26 -12.92
C LEU A 269 10.92 -17.35 -14.25
N ARG A 270 11.73 -18.39 -14.44
CA ARG A 270 12.44 -18.62 -15.71
C ARG A 270 11.48 -18.84 -16.89
N ALA A 271 10.41 -19.57 -16.66
CA ALA A 271 9.37 -19.84 -17.67
C ALA A 271 8.64 -18.57 -18.13
N ILE A 272 8.49 -17.57 -17.26
CA ILE A 272 7.90 -16.26 -17.59
C ILE A 272 8.93 -15.22 -18.02
N ASN A 273 10.13 -15.63 -18.42
CA ASN A 273 11.21 -14.75 -18.90
C ASN A 273 11.75 -13.78 -17.83
N VAL A 274 11.83 -14.24 -16.57
CA VAL A 274 12.43 -13.53 -15.45
C VAL A 274 13.71 -14.24 -15.00
N THR A 275 14.81 -13.52 -14.83
CA THR A 275 16.04 -14.04 -14.24
C THR A 275 15.94 -13.94 -12.71
N PRO A 276 15.91 -15.07 -11.98
CA PRO A 276 15.75 -15.07 -10.53
C PRO A 276 17.09 -14.77 -9.83
N HIS A 277 17.19 -13.63 -9.18
CA HIS A 277 18.24 -13.29 -8.23
C HIS A 277 17.73 -13.51 -6.79
N VAL A 278 17.31 -14.74 -6.50
CA VAL A 278 16.79 -15.13 -5.18
C VAL A 278 17.95 -15.43 -4.25
N ALA A 279 17.90 -14.97 -2.99
CA ALA A 279 18.91 -15.30 -1.99
C ALA A 279 18.90 -16.80 -1.68
N GLN A 280 20.09 -17.44 -1.71
CA GLN A 280 20.23 -18.88 -1.48
C GLN A 280 19.77 -19.28 -0.08
N ASN A 281 19.03 -20.37 0.02
CA ASN A 281 18.55 -20.95 1.26
C ASN A 281 19.27 -22.26 1.58
N ASP A 282 20.41 -22.14 2.22
CA ASP A 282 21.24 -23.26 2.68
C ASP A 282 20.99 -23.64 4.14
N SER A 283 19.88 -23.21 4.72
CA SER A 283 19.53 -23.45 6.14
C SER A 283 19.36 -24.94 6.43
N ILE A 284 19.75 -25.32 7.64
CA ILE A 284 19.49 -26.66 8.17
C ILE A 284 18.05 -26.70 8.69
N THR A 285 17.29 -27.70 8.29
CA THR A 285 15.91 -27.94 8.77
C THR A 285 15.92 -28.39 10.25
N SER A 286 14.78 -28.29 10.94
CA SER A 286 14.62 -28.82 12.30
C SER A 286 14.92 -30.32 12.42
N THR A 287 14.90 -31.05 11.31
CA THR A 287 15.25 -32.48 11.21
C THR A 287 16.71 -32.73 10.87
N GLY A 288 17.59 -31.69 10.91
CA GLY A 288 19.03 -31.80 10.61
C GLY A 288 19.39 -31.89 9.12
N LYS A 289 18.42 -31.88 8.20
CA LYS A 289 18.68 -31.96 6.77
C LYS A 289 19.03 -30.56 6.20
N ARG A 290 20.18 -30.45 5.50
CA ARG A 290 20.54 -29.22 4.79
C ARG A 290 19.60 -29.02 3.58
N ARG A 291 19.04 -27.82 3.43
CA ARG A 291 18.30 -27.43 2.23
C ARG A 291 19.25 -27.28 1.06
N ARG A 292 18.77 -27.59 -0.13
CA ARG A 292 19.52 -27.35 -1.37
C ARG A 292 18.85 -26.19 -2.08
N SER A 293 19.61 -25.11 -2.25
CA SER A 293 19.16 -23.94 -3.01
C SER A 293 18.85 -24.30 -4.46
N ALA A 294 17.80 -23.73 -5.03
CA ALA A 294 17.51 -23.81 -6.45
C ALA A 294 18.34 -22.81 -7.28
N ILE A 295 19.06 -21.91 -6.63
CA ILE A 295 19.98 -20.94 -7.24
C ILE A 295 21.39 -21.49 -7.16
N ASP A 296 22.00 -21.68 -8.32
CA ASP A 296 23.32 -22.26 -8.47
C ASP A 296 24.41 -21.22 -8.80
N GLY A 297 25.68 -21.67 -8.87
CA GLY A 297 26.85 -20.84 -9.16
C GLY A 297 26.76 -20.13 -10.53
N ARG A 298 25.95 -20.62 -11.47
CA ARG A 298 25.72 -19.92 -12.74
C ARG A 298 25.02 -18.58 -12.56
N THR A 299 24.18 -18.46 -11.53
CA THR A 299 23.50 -17.21 -11.18
C THR A 299 24.36 -16.36 -10.24
N THR A 300 24.90 -16.96 -9.16
CA THR A 300 25.56 -16.20 -8.08
C THR A 300 26.92 -15.60 -8.46
N ARG A 301 27.64 -16.18 -9.47
CA ARG A 301 28.91 -15.64 -9.96
C ARG A 301 28.78 -14.30 -10.70
N HIS A 302 27.60 -13.94 -11.16
CA HIS A 302 27.38 -12.68 -11.86
C HIS A 302 27.31 -11.51 -10.88
N GLN A 303 28.03 -10.43 -11.17
CA GLN A 303 28.03 -9.20 -10.36
C GLN A 303 26.60 -8.65 -10.15
N GLY A 304 25.72 -8.76 -11.16
CA GLY A 304 24.32 -8.33 -11.08
C GLY A 304 23.52 -9.05 -9.99
N TYR A 305 23.89 -10.28 -9.61
CA TYR A 305 23.26 -10.97 -8.48
C TYR A 305 23.52 -10.24 -7.16
N GLY A 306 24.80 -9.92 -6.87
CA GLY A 306 25.18 -9.18 -5.66
C GLY A 306 24.51 -7.80 -5.58
N ILE A 307 24.48 -7.07 -6.71
CA ILE A 307 23.79 -5.78 -6.80
C ILE A 307 22.28 -5.94 -6.50
N SER A 308 21.63 -6.92 -7.09
CA SER A 308 20.19 -7.18 -6.84
C SER A 308 19.92 -7.49 -5.37
N GLN A 309 20.78 -8.28 -4.71
CA GLN A 309 20.63 -8.60 -3.29
C GLN A 309 20.83 -7.36 -2.40
N SER A 310 21.75 -6.47 -2.74
CA SER A 310 21.93 -5.19 -2.04
C SER A 310 20.72 -4.25 -2.24
N CYS A 311 20.23 -4.11 -3.47
CA CYS A 311 19.08 -3.26 -3.78
C CYS A 311 17.78 -3.77 -3.13
N ARG A 312 17.63 -5.08 -2.97
CA ARG A 312 16.45 -5.70 -2.35
C ARG A 312 16.13 -5.11 -0.97
N ALA A 313 17.15 -4.79 -0.18
CA ALA A 313 16.95 -4.18 1.15
C ALA A 313 16.15 -2.87 1.10
N MET A 314 16.17 -2.15 -0.03
CA MET A 314 15.36 -0.93 -0.18
C MET A 314 13.84 -1.20 -0.17
N THR A 315 13.39 -2.42 -0.45
CA THR A 315 11.96 -2.78 -0.36
C THR A 315 11.44 -2.63 1.08
N GLU A 316 12.29 -2.86 2.07
CA GLU A 316 11.96 -2.64 3.48
C GLU A 316 11.59 -1.18 3.78
N CYS A 317 12.16 -0.21 3.03
CA CYS A 317 11.83 1.20 3.17
C CYS A 317 10.36 1.49 2.79
N ILE A 318 9.82 0.80 1.78
CA ILE A 318 8.42 0.93 1.36
C ILE A 318 7.51 0.49 2.51
N PHE A 319 7.74 -0.69 3.05
CA PHE A 319 6.93 -1.25 4.12
C PHE A 319 7.16 -0.54 5.46
N GLY A 320 8.40 -0.18 5.77
CA GLY A 320 8.75 0.59 6.97
C GLY A 320 8.01 1.92 6.99
N TRP A 321 8.08 2.69 5.91
CA TRP A 321 7.36 3.94 5.77
C TRP A 321 5.84 3.74 5.86
N GLY A 322 5.30 2.78 5.11
CA GLY A 322 3.86 2.50 5.09
C GLY A 322 3.30 2.07 6.45
N LYS A 323 4.10 1.40 7.28
CA LYS A 323 3.70 0.96 8.63
C LYS A 323 3.92 2.01 9.72
N GLN A 324 4.91 2.89 9.57
CA GLN A 324 5.24 3.90 10.58
C GLN A 324 4.50 5.22 10.33
N HIS A 325 4.45 5.66 9.08
CA HIS A 325 3.88 6.95 8.69
C HIS A 325 2.54 6.80 7.96
N GLY A 326 2.38 5.73 7.15
CA GLY A 326 1.14 5.43 6.46
C GLY A 326 0.14 4.62 7.30
N THR A 327 -0.79 3.95 6.61
CA THR A 327 -1.90 3.20 7.22
C THR A 327 -1.73 1.68 7.14
N MET A 328 -0.56 1.18 6.67
CA MET A 328 -0.33 -0.24 6.36
C MET A 328 -0.25 -1.18 7.57
N ARG A 329 0.01 -0.71 8.80
CA ARG A 329 0.24 -1.59 9.96
C ARG A 329 -0.98 -2.44 10.27
N LYS A 330 -2.13 -1.80 10.37
CA LYS A 330 -3.43 -2.40 10.63
C LYS A 330 -4.48 -1.71 9.77
N THR A 331 -5.15 -2.47 8.91
CA THR A 331 -6.17 -1.89 8.04
C THR A 331 -7.43 -1.50 8.84
N LYS A 332 -8.13 -0.46 8.37
CA LYS A 332 -9.48 -0.10 8.82
C LYS A 332 -10.57 -0.69 7.91
N HIS A 333 -10.16 -1.32 6.83
CA HIS A 333 -11.05 -1.88 5.81
C HIS A 333 -11.30 -3.37 6.06
N ARG A 334 -12.41 -3.88 5.53
CA ARG A 334 -12.80 -5.29 5.53
C ARG A 334 -12.89 -5.77 4.09
N GLY A 335 -12.56 -7.03 3.89
CA GLY A 335 -12.54 -7.65 2.57
C GLY A 335 -11.30 -7.29 1.74
N ILE A 336 -10.83 -8.26 0.97
CA ILE A 336 -9.55 -8.19 0.26
C ILE A 336 -9.50 -7.03 -0.74
N ALA A 337 -10.61 -6.71 -1.42
CA ALA A 337 -10.64 -5.64 -2.41
C ALA A 337 -10.39 -4.25 -1.80
N ALA A 338 -11.04 -3.94 -0.66
CA ALA A 338 -10.86 -2.67 0.02
C ALA A 338 -9.47 -2.54 0.66
N VAL A 339 -8.94 -3.64 1.20
CA VAL A 339 -7.57 -3.70 1.75
C VAL A 339 -6.53 -3.53 0.63
N ALA A 340 -6.75 -4.13 -0.54
CA ALA A 340 -5.86 -3.97 -1.69
C ALA A 340 -5.85 -2.53 -2.22
N ALA A 341 -7.00 -1.87 -2.24
CA ALA A 341 -7.11 -0.46 -2.62
C ALA A 341 -6.35 0.45 -1.66
N ASP A 342 -6.51 0.27 -0.33
CA ASP A 342 -5.76 1.03 0.69
C ASP A 342 -4.26 0.74 0.62
N PHE A 343 -3.85 -0.51 0.42
CA PHE A 343 -2.45 -0.88 0.23
C PHE A 343 -1.84 -0.16 -0.96
N LEU A 344 -2.53 -0.14 -2.10
CA LEU A 344 -2.07 0.53 -3.30
C LEU A 344 -1.99 2.06 -3.10
N LEU A 345 -2.94 2.66 -2.37
CA LEU A 345 -2.91 4.08 -2.01
C LEU A 345 -1.67 4.40 -1.16
N ASN A 346 -1.26 3.52 -0.24
CA ASN A 346 -0.02 3.67 0.52
C ASN A 346 1.23 3.61 -0.37
N LEU A 347 1.27 2.73 -1.37
CA LEU A 347 2.38 2.67 -2.34
C LEU A 347 2.45 3.94 -3.19
N ILE A 348 1.30 4.47 -3.62
CA ILE A 348 1.19 5.76 -4.33
C ILE A 348 1.73 6.89 -3.45
N ALA A 349 1.31 6.96 -2.19
CA ALA A 349 1.75 7.99 -1.26
C ALA A 349 3.26 7.93 -1.01
N TYR A 350 3.83 6.74 -0.83
CA TYR A 350 5.28 6.54 -0.73
C TYR A 350 6.00 7.11 -1.96
N ASN A 351 5.55 6.77 -3.16
CA ASN A 351 6.13 7.29 -4.39
C ASN A 351 6.03 8.81 -4.48
N LEU A 352 4.86 9.39 -4.17
CA LEU A 352 4.62 10.83 -4.21
C LEU A 352 5.53 11.63 -3.26
N ILE A 353 5.95 11.05 -2.13
CA ILE A 353 6.92 11.67 -1.22
C ILE A 353 8.35 11.55 -1.78
N ARG A 354 8.66 10.45 -2.44
CA ARG A 354 10.01 10.14 -2.93
C ARG A 354 10.34 10.84 -4.25
N ILE A 355 9.41 10.83 -5.20
CA ILE A 355 9.58 11.40 -6.56
C ILE A 355 10.09 12.85 -6.54
N PRO A 356 9.50 13.81 -5.77
CA PRO A 356 9.98 15.19 -5.79
C PRO A 356 11.42 15.37 -5.30
N LYS A 357 11.93 14.45 -4.49
CA LYS A 357 13.32 14.45 -4.04
C LYS A 357 14.25 13.94 -5.14
N LEU A 358 13.81 12.96 -5.93
CA LEU A 358 14.58 12.38 -7.05
C LEU A 358 14.63 13.32 -8.25
N VAL A 359 13.58 14.08 -8.51
CA VAL A 359 13.53 15.07 -9.61
C VAL A 359 14.35 16.31 -9.27
N ALA A 360 14.57 16.60 -7.99
CA ALA A 360 15.34 17.76 -7.53
C ALA A 360 16.85 17.46 -7.38
N ALA A 361 17.24 16.20 -7.42
CA ALA A 361 18.63 15.74 -7.39
C ALA A 361 19.19 15.64 -8.80
#